data_d557f0d060008e5529155c6c0e745bbf
#
_entry.id   d557f0d060008e5529155c6c0e745bbf
#
_cell.length_a   1.000
_cell.length_b   1.000
_cell.length_c   1.000
_cell.angle_alpha   90.00
_cell.angle_beta   90.00
_cell.angle_gamma   90.00
#
_symmetry.space_group_name_H-M   'P 1'
#
loop_
_entity.id
_entity.type
_entity.pdbx_description
1 polymer ?
#
loop_
_entity_poly.entity_id
_entity_poly.type
_entity_poly.pdbx_seq_one_letter_code
_entity_poly.pdbx_strand_id
1 'polypeptide(L)' 'MRAKISVIIPVYNASGLLPDCLQSIALQTWTDLEVLLVDDGSTDDSAGICRSFCEKDSRFRLLQKE' A
#
# COMPACT_ATOMS: atom_id res chain seq x y z
N MET A 1 -21.64 12.01 -9.71
CA MET A 1 -20.35 11.98 -8.96
C MET A 1 -20.13 10.61 -8.35
N ARG A 2 -18.96 10.08 -8.52
CA ARG A 2 -18.64 8.78 -7.96
C ARG A 2 -17.90 8.94 -6.64
N ALA A 3 -18.22 8.04 -5.70
CA ALA A 3 -17.49 7.98 -4.45
C ALA A 3 -16.19 7.19 -4.67
N LYS A 4 -15.11 7.71 -4.14
CA LYS A 4 -13.83 7.01 -4.16
C LYS A 4 -13.63 6.36 -2.80
N ILE A 5 -13.20 5.10 -2.82
CA ILE A 5 -12.88 4.39 -1.60
C ILE A 5 -11.39 4.57 -1.35
N SER A 6 -11.06 5.11 -0.18
CA SER A 6 -9.68 5.30 0.24
C SER A 6 -9.37 4.34 1.38
N VAL A 7 -8.30 3.59 1.22
CA VAL A 7 -7.83 2.66 2.25
C VAL A 7 -6.48 3.17 2.73
N ILE A 8 -6.37 3.39 4.03
CA ILE A 8 -5.12 3.87 4.63
C ILE A 8 -4.54 2.72 5.45
N ILE A 9 -3.32 2.32 5.10
CA ILE A 9 -2.66 1.20 5.74
C ILE A 9 -1.39 1.69 6.43
N PRO A 10 -1.36 1.69 7.76
CA PRO A 10 -0.13 2.01 8.46
C PRO A 10 0.84 0.85 8.35
N VAL A 11 2.10 1.16 8.06
CA VAL A 11 3.13 0.16 7.84
C VAL A 11 4.29 0.42 8.79
N TYR A 12 4.64 -0.60 9.56
CA TYR A 12 5.82 -0.52 10.41
C TYR A 12 6.38 -1.92 10.61
N ASN A 13 7.55 -2.18 10.03
CA ASN A 13 8.27 -3.46 10.17
C ASN A 13 7.36 -4.66 9.92
N ALA A 14 6.63 -4.62 8.81
CA ALA A 14 5.63 -5.63 8.48
C ALA A 14 5.98 -6.40 7.21
N SER A 15 7.27 -6.51 6.87
CA SER A 15 7.69 -7.10 5.61
C SER A 15 7.20 -8.53 5.41
N GLY A 16 7.02 -9.29 6.49
CA GLY A 16 6.54 -10.66 6.40
C GLY A 16 5.06 -10.77 6.06
N LEU A 17 4.28 -9.74 6.36
CA LEU A 17 2.82 -9.75 6.17
C LEU A 17 2.37 -8.94 4.96
N LEU A 18 3.18 -7.96 4.55
CA LEU A 18 2.78 -7.02 3.51
C LEU A 18 2.49 -7.66 2.15
N PRO A 19 3.32 -8.58 1.65
CA PRO A 19 3.07 -9.10 0.30
C PRO A 19 1.68 -9.71 0.16
N ASP A 20 1.26 -10.53 1.12
CA ASP A 20 -0.06 -11.16 1.06
C ASP A 20 -1.18 -10.14 1.21
N CYS A 21 -1.01 -9.20 2.14
CA CYS A 21 -2.01 -8.15 2.37
C CYS A 21 -2.21 -7.27 1.14
N LEU A 22 -1.12 -6.78 0.57
CA LEU A 22 -1.19 -5.89 -0.58
C LEU A 22 -1.66 -6.64 -1.83
N GLN A 23 -1.27 -7.90 -1.97
CA GLN A 23 -1.72 -8.72 -3.09
C GLN A 23 -3.23 -8.90 -3.06
N SER A 24 -3.81 -9.13 -1.88
CA SER A 24 -5.25 -9.25 -1.73
C SER A 24 -5.97 -7.98 -2.19
N ILE A 25 -5.42 -6.83 -1.85
CA ILE A 25 -6.00 -5.55 -2.25
C ILE A 25 -5.84 -5.34 -3.75
N ALA A 26 -4.67 -5.69 -4.29
CA ALA A 26 -4.38 -5.51 -5.71
C ALA A 26 -5.30 -6.34 -6.59
N LEU A 27 -5.81 -7.45 -6.09
CA LEU A 27 -6.74 -8.30 -6.84
C LEU A 27 -8.15 -7.72 -6.92
N GLN A 28 -8.46 -6.66 -6.17
CA GLN A 28 -9.75 -6.00 -6.28
C GLN A 28 -9.87 -5.31 -7.63
N THR A 29 -11.03 -5.43 -8.24
CA THR A 29 -11.26 -4.90 -9.58
C THR A 29 -11.76 -3.45 -9.58
N TRP A 30 -11.89 -2.83 -8.41
CA TRP A 30 -12.43 -1.48 -8.30
C TRP A 30 -11.40 -0.46 -8.77
N THR A 31 -11.77 0.30 -9.79
CA THR A 31 -10.90 1.35 -10.32
C THR A 31 -10.92 2.62 -9.46
N ASP A 32 -11.97 2.81 -8.67
CA ASP A 32 -12.08 3.97 -7.79
C ASP A 32 -11.47 3.74 -6.42
N LEU A 33 -10.65 2.72 -6.30
CA LEU A 33 -9.94 2.40 -5.06
C LEU A 33 -8.62 3.18 -5.01
N GLU A 34 -8.36 3.79 -3.87
CA GLU A 34 -7.07 4.44 -3.62
C GLU A 34 -6.49 3.86 -2.33
N VAL A 35 -5.26 3.38 -2.41
CA VAL A 35 -4.59 2.78 -1.26
C VAL A 35 -3.40 3.65 -0.87
N LEU A 36 -3.43 4.18 0.34
CA LEU A 36 -2.33 4.96 0.86
C LEU A 36 -1.58 4.14 1.89
N LEU A 37 -0.34 3.82 1.56
CA LEU A 37 0.55 3.09 2.47
C LEU A 37 1.38 4.12 3.22
N VAL A 38 1.26 4.12 4.54
CA VAL A 38 1.98 5.08 5.38
C VAL A 38 3.05 4.33 6.14
N ASP A 39 4.30 4.48 5.71
CA ASP A 39 5.44 3.81 6.34
C ASP A 39 5.98 4.71 7.45
N ASP A 40 5.91 4.24 8.67
CA ASP A 40 6.29 5.01 9.85
C ASP A 40 7.70 4.64 10.32
N GLY A 41 8.66 4.76 9.40
CA GLY A 41 10.07 4.55 9.75
C GLY A 41 10.50 3.09 9.84
N SER A 42 9.95 2.22 8.98
CA SER A 42 10.34 0.81 8.99
C SER A 42 11.84 0.64 8.76
N THR A 43 12.44 -0.27 9.51
CA THR A 43 13.85 -0.60 9.37
C THR A 43 14.06 -1.88 8.56
N ASP A 44 12.99 -2.61 8.26
CA ASP A 44 13.06 -3.80 7.42
C ASP A 44 12.75 -3.42 5.95
N ASP A 45 12.40 -4.40 5.12
CA ASP A 45 12.15 -4.20 3.71
C ASP A 45 10.72 -3.72 3.40
N SER A 46 9.97 -3.29 4.40
CA SER A 46 8.57 -2.89 4.22
C SER A 46 8.41 -1.79 3.16
N ALA A 47 9.24 -0.76 3.22
CA ALA A 47 9.15 0.35 2.27
C ALA A 47 9.43 -0.12 0.84
N GLY A 48 10.40 -1.02 0.66
CA GLY A 48 10.71 -1.57 -0.66
C GLY A 48 9.55 -2.38 -1.22
N ILE A 49 8.89 -3.16 -0.39
CA ILE A 49 7.71 -3.93 -0.78
C ILE A 49 6.59 -2.98 -1.22
N CYS A 50 6.36 -1.93 -0.44
CA CYS A 50 5.33 -0.93 -0.79
C CYS A 50 5.63 -0.26 -2.13
N ARG A 51 6.87 0.13 -2.36
CA ARG A 51 7.25 0.76 -3.63
C ARG A 51 7.01 -0.18 -4.80
N SER A 52 7.31 -1.45 -4.62
CA SER A 52 7.09 -2.45 -5.66
C SER A 52 5.62 -2.50 -6.08
N PHE A 53 4.71 -2.47 -5.12
CA PHE A 53 3.28 -2.45 -5.43
C PHE A 53 2.85 -1.15 -6.08
N CYS A 54 3.41 -0.02 -5.64
CA CYS A 54 3.09 1.29 -6.24
C CYS A 54 3.48 1.33 -7.71
N GLU A 55 4.58 0.69 -8.07
CA GLU A 55 5.04 0.65 -9.46
C GLU A 55 4.14 -0.19 -10.35
N LYS A 56 3.56 -1.24 -9.79
CA LYS A 56 2.72 -2.17 -10.55
C LYS A 56 1.27 -1.75 -10.63
N ASP A 57 0.80 -0.94 -9.67
CA ASP A 57 -0.62 -0.61 -9.56
C ASP A 57 -0.75 0.86 -9.17
N SER A 58 -1.28 1.65 -10.10
CA SER A 58 -1.39 3.10 -9.92
C SER A 58 -2.35 3.51 -8.79
N ARG A 59 -3.14 2.57 -8.27
CA ARG A 59 -4.03 2.86 -7.15
C ARG A 59 -3.28 2.95 -5.82
N PHE A 60 -2.02 2.46 -5.77
CA PHE A 60 -1.22 2.44 -4.55
C PHE A 60 -0.30 3.65 -4.49
N ARG A 61 -0.26 4.28 -3.34
CA ARG A 61 0.66 5.38 -3.05
C ARG A 61 1.39 5.12 -1.75
N LEU A 62 2.62 5.56 -1.67
CA LEU A 62 3.44 5.40 -0.48
C LEU A 62 3.80 6.76 0.10
N LEU A 63 3.53 6.93 1.39
CA LEU A 63 4.00 8.06 2.16
C LEU A 63 4.96 7.54 3.21
N GLN A 64 6.20 8.01 3.16
CA GLN A 64 7.21 7.60 4.12
C GLN A 64 7.42 8.67 5.17
N LYS A 65 7.44 8.25 6.42
CA LYS A 65 7.77 9.11 7.55
C LYS A 65 9.08 8.61 8.16
N GLU A 66 9.84 9.54 8.66
CA GLU A 66 11.08 9.18 9.33
C GLU A 66 10.87 8.96 10.82
#